data_3f7169589e43d97f6de75ada3bdc5135
#
_entry.id   3f7169589e43d97f6de75ada3bdc5135
#
_cell.length_a   1.000
_cell.length_b   1.000
_cell.length_c   1.000
_cell.angle_alpha   90.00
_cell.angle_beta   90.00
_cell.angle_gamma   90.00
#
_symmetry.space_group_name_H-M   'P 1'
#
loop_
_entity.id
_entity.type
_entity.pdbx_description
1 polymer ?
#
loop_
_entity_poly.entity_id
_entity_poly.type
_entity_poly.pdbx_seq_one_letter_code
_entity_poly.pdbx_strand_id
1 'polypeptide(L)'
;MNNPNIRFDILSINTGSVSKTNKILISNDAKYILVKPINNLIKDLPKIDEVINSSIITNITIIGGGIAAYEISFSLKQRYQDKLKILIVGKSKLTEQNINKFTRNKIEDISKDMGIREVQGEVISISRNNITLANGNIIESNFNIISTGSGVPDWVNKSFLEKDEDGFIKVNEKLQSKSNNNIFVSGDIASIVNNLRAKSGVMAVRQGEVLKENIFFKLQNKPLLSFKPQKKWLYIIGTYNQKAILNYYFFSFHGRWCWKLKTYIDKKFINRFTFPNKILMRKKHIIIDYRNKIVDTMHCQG
;
A
#
# COMPACT_ATOMS: atom_id res chain seq x y z
N MET A 1 19.30 -17.67 15.36
CA MET A 1 20.43 -17.24 14.51
C MET A 1 20.73 -15.80 14.87
N ASN A 2 21.91 -15.53 15.42
CA ASN A 2 22.35 -14.15 15.66
C ASN A 2 22.80 -13.56 14.33
N ASN A 3 21.98 -12.69 13.74
CA ASN A 3 22.39 -11.94 12.58
C ASN A 3 23.53 -10.98 12.99
N PRO A 4 24.62 -10.87 12.20
CA PRO A 4 25.72 -9.97 12.51
C PRO A 4 25.23 -8.51 12.50
N ASN A 5 25.78 -7.70 13.41
CA ASN A 5 25.55 -6.26 13.39
C ASN A 5 26.21 -5.65 12.14
N ILE A 6 25.44 -4.88 11.38
CA ILE A 6 25.94 -4.17 10.20
C ILE A 6 26.19 -2.70 10.60
N ARG A 7 27.42 -2.23 10.44
CA ARG A 7 27.76 -0.80 10.59
C ARG A 7 27.34 -0.04 9.32
N PHE A 8 26.89 1.16 9.48
CA PHE A 8 26.50 2.03 8.37
C PHE A 8 26.87 3.49 8.67
N ASP A 9 27.21 4.24 7.63
CA ASP A 9 27.40 5.69 7.69
C ASP A 9 26.06 6.41 7.44
N ILE A 10 25.27 5.90 6.51
CA ILE A 10 23.91 6.36 6.19
C ILE A 10 22.99 5.14 6.03
N LEU A 11 21.83 5.18 6.70
CA LEU A 11 20.78 4.17 6.56
C LEU A 11 19.56 4.78 5.89
N SER A 12 19.04 4.13 4.86
CA SER A 12 17.76 4.48 4.23
C SER A 12 16.71 3.41 4.50
N ILE A 13 15.60 3.80 5.14
CA ILE A 13 14.48 2.93 5.49
C ILE A 13 13.27 3.28 4.62
N ASN A 14 12.86 2.35 3.75
CA ASN A 14 11.72 2.50 2.85
C ASN A 14 10.91 1.19 2.74
N THR A 15 10.80 0.47 3.84
CA THR A 15 10.19 -0.86 3.91
C THR A 15 8.66 -0.87 3.72
N GLY A 16 8.04 0.32 3.64
CA GLY A 16 6.60 0.46 3.50
C GLY A 16 5.83 0.13 4.79
N SER A 17 4.52 -0.08 4.64
CA SER A 17 3.59 -0.41 5.71
C SER A 17 3.01 -1.81 5.53
N VAL A 18 2.41 -2.34 6.59
CA VAL A 18 1.62 -3.58 6.58
C VAL A 18 0.13 -3.26 6.71
N SER A 19 -0.75 -4.23 6.47
CA SER A 19 -2.17 -4.08 6.80
C SER A 19 -2.37 -4.01 8.32
N LYS A 20 -3.19 -3.07 8.80
CA LYS A 20 -3.45 -2.88 10.23
C LYS A 20 -4.39 -3.97 10.74
N THR A 21 -3.87 -4.94 11.48
CA THR A 21 -4.63 -6.09 12.02
C THR A 21 -4.66 -6.16 13.53
N ASN A 22 -3.95 -5.27 14.22
CA ASN A 22 -3.75 -5.30 15.67
C ASN A 22 -5.02 -5.21 16.53
N LYS A 23 -6.17 -4.89 15.92
CA LYS A 23 -7.48 -4.84 16.58
C LYS A 23 -8.42 -5.96 16.14
N ILE A 24 -7.94 -6.92 15.36
CA ILE A 24 -8.73 -8.03 14.83
C ILE A 24 -8.20 -9.34 15.40
N LEU A 25 -9.04 -10.06 16.12
CA LEU A 25 -8.73 -11.42 16.56
C LEU A 25 -8.91 -12.36 15.36
N ILE A 26 -7.85 -13.01 14.93
CA ILE A 26 -7.88 -13.91 13.77
C ILE A 26 -7.64 -15.33 14.28
N SER A 27 -8.61 -16.22 14.07
CA SER A 27 -8.47 -17.63 14.45
C SER A 27 -7.47 -18.35 13.53
N ASN A 28 -6.86 -19.43 14.05
CA ASN A 28 -5.85 -20.19 13.30
C ASN A 28 -6.39 -20.86 12.02
N ASP A 29 -7.69 -21.12 11.96
CA ASP A 29 -8.39 -21.75 10.84
C ASP A 29 -9.04 -20.72 9.89
N ALA A 30 -8.91 -19.43 10.17
CA ALA A 30 -9.42 -18.36 9.33
C ALA A 30 -8.72 -18.32 7.98
N LYS A 31 -9.50 -18.19 6.90
CA LYS A 31 -8.98 -18.02 5.54
C LYS A 31 -8.93 -16.54 5.20
N TYR A 32 -7.73 -16.02 5.04
CA TYR A 32 -7.55 -14.60 4.71
C TYR A 32 -6.24 -14.31 3.98
N ILE A 33 -6.18 -13.14 3.36
CA ILE A 33 -4.96 -12.54 2.82
C ILE A 33 -4.87 -11.07 3.22
N LEU A 34 -3.64 -10.56 3.30
CA LEU A 34 -3.34 -9.16 3.58
C LEU A 34 -3.04 -8.43 2.28
N VAL A 35 -3.63 -7.25 2.08
CA VAL A 35 -3.35 -6.42 0.90
C VAL A 35 -1.96 -5.78 0.97
N LYS A 36 -1.46 -5.49 2.18
CA LYS A 36 -0.13 -4.93 2.37
C LYS A 36 0.77 -5.90 3.15
N PRO A 37 2.02 -6.06 2.72
CA PRO A 37 2.62 -5.54 1.48
C PRO A 37 2.06 -6.22 0.22
N ILE A 38 2.03 -5.51 -0.90
CA ILE A 38 1.42 -5.97 -2.16
C ILE A 38 1.99 -7.30 -2.68
N ASN A 39 3.25 -7.57 -2.42
CA ASN A 39 3.90 -8.83 -2.81
C ASN A 39 3.23 -10.04 -2.14
N ASN A 40 2.77 -9.90 -0.91
CA ASN A 40 2.04 -10.98 -0.22
C ASN A 40 0.67 -11.20 -0.87
N LEU A 41 -0.04 -10.11 -1.21
CA LEU A 41 -1.30 -10.22 -1.95
C LEU A 41 -1.11 -10.99 -3.26
N ILE A 42 -0.10 -10.63 -4.07
CA ILE A 42 0.16 -11.30 -5.36
C ILE A 42 0.49 -12.79 -5.15
N LYS A 43 1.32 -13.11 -4.16
CA LYS A 43 1.69 -14.49 -3.82
C LYS A 43 0.50 -15.32 -3.36
N ASP A 44 -0.43 -14.70 -2.65
CA ASP A 44 -1.57 -15.38 -2.03
C ASP A 44 -2.84 -15.39 -2.91
N LEU A 45 -2.83 -14.71 -4.07
CA LEU A 45 -3.95 -14.75 -5.03
C LEU A 45 -4.42 -16.18 -5.39
N PRO A 46 -3.54 -17.19 -5.60
CA PRO A 46 -3.96 -18.56 -5.88
C PRO A 46 -4.85 -19.16 -4.80
N LYS A 47 -4.74 -18.74 -3.54
CA LYS A 47 -5.62 -19.19 -2.45
C LYS A 47 -7.09 -18.79 -2.70
N ILE A 48 -7.31 -17.67 -3.36
CA ILE A 48 -8.66 -17.25 -3.77
C ILE A 48 -9.18 -18.18 -4.86
N ASP A 49 -8.34 -18.49 -5.87
CA ASP A 49 -8.70 -19.43 -6.94
C ASP A 49 -9.12 -20.79 -6.36
N GLU A 50 -8.38 -21.33 -5.38
CA GLU A 50 -8.69 -22.61 -4.72
C GLU A 50 -10.06 -22.57 -4.02
N VAL A 51 -10.34 -21.52 -3.25
CA VAL A 51 -11.60 -21.39 -2.52
C VAL A 51 -12.78 -21.26 -3.48
N ILE A 52 -12.63 -20.51 -4.55
CA ILE A 52 -13.70 -20.30 -5.57
C ILE A 52 -13.97 -21.59 -6.35
N ASN A 53 -12.92 -22.34 -6.69
CA ASN A 53 -13.06 -23.58 -7.44
C ASN A 53 -13.66 -24.73 -6.59
N SER A 54 -13.56 -24.62 -5.26
CA SER A 54 -14.14 -25.62 -4.33
C SER A 54 -15.60 -25.37 -3.99
N SER A 55 -16.23 -24.31 -4.47
CA SER A 55 -17.59 -23.89 -4.09
C SER A 55 -18.39 -23.43 -5.31
N ILE A 56 -19.73 -23.61 -5.27
CA ILE A 56 -20.64 -23.09 -6.31
C ILE A 56 -20.70 -21.56 -6.22
N ILE A 57 -20.86 -21.04 -5.01
CA ILE A 57 -20.84 -19.60 -4.71
C ILE A 57 -19.94 -19.37 -3.49
N THR A 58 -19.05 -18.41 -3.59
CA THR A 58 -18.13 -18.05 -2.51
C THR A 58 -18.46 -16.66 -1.97
N ASN A 59 -18.63 -16.55 -0.64
CA ASN A 59 -18.77 -15.27 0.05
C ASN A 59 -17.38 -14.73 0.41
N ILE A 60 -16.98 -13.63 -0.22
CA ILE A 60 -15.72 -12.94 0.11
C ILE A 60 -16.04 -11.65 0.83
N THR A 61 -15.40 -11.44 1.98
CA THR A 61 -15.45 -10.16 2.67
C THR A 61 -14.16 -9.38 2.49
N ILE A 62 -14.27 -8.14 2.04
CA ILE A 62 -13.16 -7.20 1.99
C ILE A 62 -13.28 -6.27 3.20
N ILE A 63 -12.30 -6.38 4.11
CA ILE A 63 -12.29 -5.62 5.36
C ILE A 63 -11.49 -4.34 5.16
N GLY A 64 -12.19 -3.21 5.11
CA GLY A 64 -11.66 -1.88 4.83
C GLY A 64 -12.52 -1.13 3.82
N GLY A 65 -12.88 0.12 4.10
CA GLY A 65 -13.73 0.98 3.24
C GLY A 65 -12.96 1.95 2.34
N GLY A 66 -11.66 1.72 2.13
CA GLY A 66 -10.81 2.58 1.30
C GLY A 66 -10.91 2.28 -0.20
N ILE A 67 -10.40 3.18 -1.05
CA ILE A 67 -10.38 3.04 -2.52
C ILE A 67 -9.83 1.67 -2.96
N ALA A 68 -8.78 1.18 -2.31
CA ALA A 68 -8.19 -0.13 -2.62
C ALA A 68 -9.18 -1.29 -2.47
N ALA A 69 -10.10 -1.23 -1.49
CA ALA A 69 -11.12 -2.27 -1.31
C ALA A 69 -12.06 -2.33 -2.51
N TYR A 70 -12.44 -1.18 -3.07
CA TYR A 70 -13.29 -1.10 -4.27
C TYR A 70 -12.54 -1.57 -5.52
N GLU A 71 -11.30 -1.14 -5.75
CA GLU A 71 -10.49 -1.61 -6.90
C GLU A 71 -10.32 -3.13 -6.88
N ILE A 72 -10.05 -3.71 -5.71
CA ILE A 72 -9.96 -5.17 -5.53
C ILE A 72 -11.31 -5.83 -5.80
N SER A 73 -12.42 -5.29 -5.26
CA SER A 73 -13.76 -5.80 -5.48
C SER A 73 -14.13 -5.84 -6.96
N PHE A 74 -13.90 -4.74 -7.68
CA PHE A 74 -14.19 -4.65 -9.11
C PHE A 74 -13.36 -5.65 -9.91
N SER A 75 -12.08 -5.80 -9.58
CA SER A 75 -11.19 -6.75 -10.24
C SER A 75 -11.61 -8.20 -10.01
N LEU A 76 -11.99 -8.55 -8.78
CA LEU A 76 -12.46 -9.89 -8.44
C LEU A 76 -13.81 -10.19 -9.11
N LYS A 77 -14.76 -9.27 -9.06
CA LYS A 77 -16.05 -9.46 -9.75
C LYS A 77 -15.90 -9.58 -11.25
N GLN A 78 -14.98 -8.83 -11.85
CA GLN A 78 -14.70 -8.98 -13.28
C GLN A 78 -14.10 -10.35 -13.61
N ARG A 79 -13.23 -10.89 -12.76
CA ARG A 79 -12.56 -12.17 -12.98
C ARG A 79 -13.47 -13.37 -12.75
N TYR A 80 -14.30 -13.35 -11.69
CA TYR A 80 -15.05 -14.52 -11.25
C TYR A 80 -16.58 -14.40 -11.40
N GLN A 81 -17.06 -13.22 -11.77
CA GLN A 81 -18.47 -12.93 -12.07
C GLN A 81 -19.44 -13.42 -10.96
N ASP A 82 -20.42 -14.26 -11.33
CA ASP A 82 -21.48 -14.70 -10.43
C ASP A 82 -21.05 -15.78 -9.41
N LYS A 83 -19.85 -16.35 -9.58
CA LYS A 83 -19.27 -17.24 -8.58
C LYS A 83 -18.94 -16.54 -7.25
N LEU A 84 -18.90 -15.20 -7.25
CA LEU A 84 -18.58 -14.41 -6.06
C LEU A 84 -19.73 -13.53 -5.59
N LYS A 85 -19.98 -13.60 -4.29
CA LYS A 85 -20.70 -12.57 -3.51
C LYS A 85 -19.67 -11.79 -2.72
N ILE A 86 -19.54 -10.48 -3.01
CA ILE A 86 -18.58 -9.62 -2.32
C ILE A 86 -19.31 -8.70 -1.36
N LEU A 87 -18.79 -8.65 -0.13
CA LEU A 87 -19.16 -7.72 0.89
C LEU A 87 -17.96 -6.84 1.25
N ILE A 88 -18.12 -5.53 1.23
CA ILE A 88 -17.14 -4.59 1.79
C ILE A 88 -17.60 -4.20 3.19
N VAL A 89 -16.72 -4.37 4.18
CA VAL A 89 -16.96 -3.93 5.57
C VAL A 89 -15.93 -2.88 5.95
N GLY A 90 -16.37 -1.67 6.25
CA GLY A 90 -15.51 -0.56 6.63
C GLY A 90 -16.04 0.23 7.81
N LYS A 91 -15.15 0.75 8.67
CA LYS A 91 -15.52 1.63 9.79
C LYS A 91 -16.17 2.93 9.32
N SER A 92 -15.68 3.44 8.21
CA SER A 92 -16.13 4.69 7.60
C SER A 92 -16.63 4.45 6.18
N LYS A 93 -17.53 5.30 5.76
CA LYS A 93 -18.00 5.32 4.37
C LYS A 93 -16.90 5.90 3.47
N LEU A 94 -16.88 5.49 2.21
CA LEU A 94 -15.99 6.06 1.19
C LEU A 94 -16.05 7.60 1.13
N THR A 95 -17.14 8.20 1.62
CA THR A 95 -17.34 9.65 1.70
C THR A 95 -16.30 10.39 2.54
N GLU A 96 -15.71 9.76 3.52
CA GLU A 96 -14.68 10.37 4.40
C GLU A 96 -13.31 10.44 3.75
N GLN A 97 -13.16 9.86 2.56
CA GLN A 97 -11.92 9.92 1.79
C GLN A 97 -11.93 11.18 0.91
N ASN A 98 -10.77 11.78 0.67
CA ASN A 98 -10.59 13.03 -0.10
C ASN A 98 -10.92 12.85 -1.60
N ILE A 99 -12.12 12.38 -1.90
CA ILE A 99 -12.68 12.26 -3.25
C ILE A 99 -13.94 13.10 -3.38
N ASN A 100 -14.18 13.64 -4.56
CA ASN A 100 -15.35 14.46 -4.81
C ASN A 100 -16.65 13.63 -4.91
N LYS A 101 -17.79 14.31 -4.82
CA LYS A 101 -19.12 13.67 -4.82
C LYS A 101 -19.39 12.84 -6.08
N PHE A 102 -18.96 13.32 -7.26
CA PHE A 102 -19.14 12.58 -8.51
C PHE A 102 -18.41 11.24 -8.49
N THR A 103 -17.14 11.24 -8.08
CA THR A 103 -16.36 10.01 -7.96
C THR A 103 -16.99 9.02 -7.00
N ARG A 104 -17.50 9.50 -5.87
CA ARG A 104 -18.17 8.67 -4.88
C ARG A 104 -19.43 8.02 -5.45
N ASN A 105 -20.32 8.83 -6.02
CA ASN A 105 -21.54 8.33 -6.63
C ASN A 105 -21.22 7.30 -7.73
N LYS A 106 -20.20 7.55 -8.53
CA LYS A 106 -19.79 6.62 -9.58
C LYS A 106 -19.26 5.28 -9.06
N ILE A 107 -18.53 5.30 -7.94
CA ILE A 107 -18.10 4.07 -7.26
C ILE A 107 -19.31 3.31 -6.72
N GLU A 108 -20.24 4.00 -6.08
CA GLU A 108 -21.49 3.41 -5.56
C GLU A 108 -22.35 2.79 -6.68
N ASP A 109 -22.53 3.50 -7.81
CA ASP A 109 -23.25 2.97 -8.97
C ASP A 109 -22.61 1.68 -9.50
N ILE A 110 -21.28 1.71 -9.71
CA ILE A 110 -20.55 0.53 -10.18
C ILE A 110 -20.66 -0.62 -9.17
N SER A 111 -20.58 -0.34 -7.87
CA SER A 111 -20.72 -1.35 -6.82
C SER A 111 -22.10 -2.01 -6.88
N LYS A 112 -23.17 -1.21 -7.04
CA LYS A 112 -24.55 -1.71 -7.20
C LYS A 112 -24.71 -2.56 -8.46
N ASP A 113 -24.22 -2.06 -9.60
CA ASP A 113 -24.30 -2.77 -10.90
C ASP A 113 -23.58 -4.12 -10.85
N MET A 114 -22.51 -4.23 -10.08
CA MET A 114 -21.74 -5.46 -9.89
C MET A 114 -22.24 -6.33 -8.72
N GLY A 115 -23.31 -5.94 -8.03
CA GLY A 115 -23.86 -6.68 -6.89
C GLY A 115 -22.92 -6.75 -5.67
N ILE A 116 -22.05 -5.75 -5.51
CA ILE A 116 -21.18 -5.60 -4.34
C ILE A 116 -21.99 -4.95 -3.22
N ARG A 117 -22.05 -5.62 -2.07
CA ARG A 117 -22.72 -5.08 -0.87
C ARG A 117 -21.75 -4.38 0.04
N GLU A 118 -22.25 -3.40 0.79
CA GLU A 118 -21.47 -2.62 1.74
C GLU A 118 -22.13 -2.62 3.10
N VAL A 119 -21.34 -2.81 4.14
CA VAL A 119 -21.77 -2.71 5.55
C VAL A 119 -20.79 -1.79 6.28
N GLN A 120 -21.35 -0.80 6.98
CA GLN A 120 -20.56 0.01 7.88
C GLN A 120 -20.42 -0.72 9.22
N GLY A 121 -19.17 -0.95 9.64
CA GLY A 121 -18.89 -1.61 10.89
C GLY A 121 -17.39 -1.81 11.11
N GLU A 122 -17.02 -2.09 12.34
CA GLU A 122 -15.67 -2.48 12.73
C GLU A 122 -15.62 -3.99 12.91
N VAL A 123 -14.79 -4.66 12.12
CA VAL A 123 -14.51 -6.09 12.30
C VAL A 123 -13.58 -6.26 13.49
N ILE A 124 -14.01 -7.04 14.48
CA ILE A 124 -13.23 -7.36 15.70
C ILE A 124 -12.70 -8.79 15.70
N SER A 125 -13.33 -9.72 14.97
CA SER A 125 -12.80 -11.06 14.82
C SER A 125 -13.08 -11.68 13.46
N ILE A 126 -12.22 -12.62 13.08
CA ILE A 126 -12.31 -13.43 11.86
C ILE A 126 -12.14 -14.87 12.28
N SER A 127 -13.11 -15.72 11.95
CA SER A 127 -13.07 -17.17 12.13
C SER A 127 -13.12 -17.88 10.78
N ARG A 128 -13.19 -19.22 10.79
CA ARG A 128 -13.17 -20.03 9.57
C ARG A 128 -14.22 -19.60 8.53
N ASN A 129 -15.45 -19.35 8.97
CA ASN A 129 -16.58 -19.09 8.07
C ASN A 129 -17.32 -17.79 8.38
N ASN A 130 -16.86 -17.01 9.35
CA ASN A 130 -17.57 -15.82 9.82
C ASN A 130 -16.61 -14.69 10.18
N ILE A 131 -17.13 -13.48 10.09
CA ILE A 131 -16.54 -12.30 10.74
C ILE A 131 -17.52 -11.77 11.78
N THR A 132 -17.01 -11.20 12.88
CA THR A 132 -17.81 -10.54 13.91
C THR A 132 -17.53 -9.04 13.92
N LEU A 133 -18.57 -8.24 13.96
CA LEU A 133 -18.50 -6.79 14.06
C LEU A 133 -18.53 -6.35 15.53
N ALA A 134 -18.05 -5.14 15.83
CA ALA A 134 -18.04 -4.58 17.17
C ALA A 134 -19.44 -4.41 17.80
N ASN A 135 -20.49 -4.34 16.98
CA ASN A 135 -21.88 -4.32 17.45
C ASN A 135 -22.47 -5.71 17.71
N GLY A 136 -21.66 -6.77 17.65
CA GLY A 136 -22.08 -8.15 17.89
C GLY A 136 -22.63 -8.88 16.64
N ASN A 137 -22.85 -8.21 15.52
CA ASN A 137 -23.35 -8.86 14.31
C ASN A 137 -22.32 -9.85 13.77
N ILE A 138 -22.79 -11.04 13.39
CA ILE A 138 -21.99 -12.09 12.76
C ILE A 138 -22.38 -12.15 11.29
N ILE A 139 -21.36 -12.16 10.41
CA ILE A 139 -21.55 -12.20 8.96
C ILE A 139 -20.78 -13.40 8.40
N GLU A 140 -21.45 -14.21 7.59
CA GLU A 140 -20.84 -15.33 6.91
C GLU A 140 -19.81 -14.86 5.89
N SER A 141 -18.61 -15.44 5.93
CA SER A 141 -17.52 -15.17 5.01
C SER A 141 -16.62 -16.40 4.84
N ASN A 142 -16.53 -16.90 3.63
CA ASN A 142 -15.68 -18.06 3.33
C ASN A 142 -14.20 -17.68 3.16
N PHE A 143 -13.94 -16.41 2.81
CA PHE A 143 -12.60 -15.90 2.62
C PHE A 143 -12.56 -14.40 2.88
N ASN A 144 -11.46 -13.91 3.47
CA ASN A 144 -11.34 -12.52 3.88
C ASN A 144 -10.13 -11.84 3.22
N ILE A 145 -10.33 -10.62 2.72
CA ILE A 145 -9.25 -9.79 2.19
C ILE A 145 -9.12 -8.58 3.09
N ILE A 146 -8.00 -8.50 3.82
CA ILE A 146 -7.77 -7.43 4.78
C ILE A 146 -7.10 -6.24 4.09
N SER A 147 -7.92 -5.25 3.73
CA SER A 147 -7.56 -3.97 3.10
C SER A 147 -7.70 -2.79 4.07
N THR A 148 -7.38 -3.02 5.32
CA THR A 148 -7.39 -2.00 6.38
C THR A 148 -6.30 -0.97 6.15
N GLY A 149 -6.36 0.15 6.86
CA GLY A 149 -5.35 1.20 6.81
C GLY A 149 -3.93 0.69 7.05
N SER A 150 -2.96 1.56 6.85
CA SER A 150 -1.54 1.24 7.05
C SER A 150 -1.22 1.02 8.52
N GLY A 151 -0.54 -0.06 8.82
CA GLY A 151 0.09 -0.36 10.09
C GLY A 151 1.61 -0.40 9.97
N VAL A 152 2.30 -0.51 11.06
CA VAL A 152 3.76 -0.61 11.10
C VAL A 152 4.23 -2.05 11.25
N PRO A 153 5.32 -2.46 10.60
CA PRO A 153 5.94 -3.76 10.83
C PRO A 153 6.47 -3.87 12.27
N ASP A 154 6.42 -5.07 12.86
CA ASP A 154 6.80 -5.33 14.25
C ASP A 154 8.22 -4.88 14.61
N TRP A 155 9.16 -4.96 13.66
CA TRP A 155 10.54 -4.53 13.90
C TRP A 155 10.65 -3.04 14.23
N VAL A 156 9.73 -2.20 13.75
CA VAL A 156 9.70 -0.76 14.06
C VAL A 156 9.42 -0.56 15.55
N ASN A 157 8.47 -1.31 16.10
CA ASN A 157 8.12 -1.24 17.52
C ASN A 157 9.32 -1.58 18.42
N LYS A 158 10.14 -2.53 17.96
CA LYS A 158 11.36 -2.98 18.66
C LYS A 158 12.58 -2.07 18.44
N SER A 159 12.50 -1.11 17.53
CA SER A 159 13.60 -0.19 17.22
C SER A 159 13.67 0.98 18.19
N PHE A 160 14.85 1.61 18.30
CA PHE A 160 15.09 2.83 19.07
C PHE A 160 14.54 4.10 18.40
N LEU A 161 14.01 3.99 17.18
CA LEU A 161 13.55 5.12 16.39
C LEU A 161 12.30 5.76 17.02
N GLU A 162 12.29 7.09 17.06
CA GLU A 162 11.12 7.84 17.55
C GLU A 162 9.91 7.63 16.63
N LYS A 163 8.74 7.40 17.25
CA LYS A 163 7.50 7.03 16.56
C LYS A 163 6.39 8.03 16.87
N ASP A 164 5.45 8.16 15.95
CA ASP A 164 4.18 8.85 16.22
C ASP A 164 3.20 7.95 17.00
N GLU A 165 2.00 8.46 17.26
CA GLU A 165 0.95 7.77 18.01
C GLU A 165 0.45 6.48 17.32
N ASP A 166 0.56 6.42 15.98
CA ASP A 166 0.22 5.25 15.17
C ASP A 166 1.40 4.28 14.99
N GLY A 167 2.58 4.59 15.57
CA GLY A 167 3.79 3.77 15.53
C GLY A 167 4.71 4.01 14.32
N PHE A 168 4.40 4.95 13.42
CA PHE A 168 5.26 5.28 12.28
C PHE A 168 6.48 6.08 12.69
N ILE A 169 7.60 5.88 11.98
CA ILE A 169 8.87 6.53 12.31
C ILE A 169 8.78 8.03 12.02
N LYS A 170 8.96 8.86 13.05
CA LYS A 170 8.99 10.32 12.92
C LYS A 170 10.20 10.79 12.14
N VAL A 171 9.95 11.64 11.14
CA VAL A 171 11.00 12.29 10.35
C VAL A 171 10.78 13.81 10.28
N ASN A 172 11.87 14.53 10.08
CA ASN A 172 11.80 15.94 9.72
C ASN A 172 11.42 16.13 8.26
N GLU A 173 11.29 17.37 7.82
CA GLU A 173 11.00 17.74 6.43
C GLU A 173 12.07 17.29 5.43
N LYS A 174 13.30 17.03 5.88
CA LYS A 174 14.41 16.53 5.07
C LYS A 174 14.43 15.00 4.96
N LEU A 175 13.39 14.33 5.50
CA LEU A 175 13.23 12.88 5.59
C LEU A 175 14.26 12.19 6.48
N GLN A 176 14.91 12.93 7.39
CA GLN A 176 15.78 12.38 8.40
C GLN A 176 14.99 11.97 9.64
N SER A 177 15.32 10.83 10.23
CA SER A 177 14.74 10.39 11.49
C SER A 177 15.01 11.44 12.60
N LYS A 178 14.02 11.62 13.47
CA LYS A 178 14.19 12.48 14.65
C LYS A 178 15.21 11.92 15.66
N SER A 179 15.43 10.61 15.65
CA SER A 179 16.36 9.94 16.55
C SER A 179 17.82 10.00 16.08
N ASN A 180 18.06 10.07 14.75
CA ASN A 180 19.42 10.05 14.20
C ASN A 180 19.43 10.68 12.80
N ASN A 181 20.24 11.72 12.59
CA ASN A 181 20.36 12.46 11.34
C ASN A 181 21.04 11.69 10.18
N ASN A 182 21.63 10.53 10.46
CA ASN A 182 22.19 9.63 9.44
C ASN A 182 21.18 8.56 8.98
N ILE A 183 19.99 8.53 9.59
CA ILE A 183 18.91 7.61 9.20
C ILE A 183 17.85 8.41 8.45
N PHE A 184 17.67 8.07 7.18
CA PHE A 184 16.60 8.61 6.34
C PHE A 184 15.45 7.62 6.26
N VAL A 185 14.21 8.13 6.30
CA VAL A 185 13.03 7.28 6.24
C VAL A 185 12.03 7.87 5.25
N SER A 186 11.47 7.05 4.37
CA SER A 186 10.51 7.50 3.36
C SER A 186 9.41 6.46 3.08
N GLY A 187 8.40 6.87 2.32
CA GLY A 187 7.25 6.04 1.98
C GLY A 187 6.28 5.87 3.15
N ASP A 188 5.48 4.80 3.09
CA ASP A 188 4.39 4.58 4.04
C ASP A 188 4.86 4.39 5.49
N ILE A 189 6.13 4.04 5.72
CA ILE A 189 6.68 3.87 7.06
C ILE A 189 7.04 5.19 7.75
N ALA A 190 7.21 6.27 6.99
CA ALA A 190 7.58 7.58 7.51
C ALA A 190 6.38 8.40 7.98
N SER A 191 6.52 9.12 9.10
CA SER A 191 5.60 10.14 9.59
C SER A 191 6.31 11.48 9.63
N ILE A 192 5.93 12.39 8.72
CA ILE A 192 6.53 13.72 8.64
C ILE A 192 5.90 14.59 9.71
N VAL A 193 6.73 15.10 10.63
CA VAL A 193 6.29 16.00 11.70
C VAL A 193 5.64 17.25 11.09
N ASN A 194 4.51 17.68 11.66
CA ASN A 194 3.69 18.80 11.19
C ASN A 194 3.04 18.61 9.81
N ASN A 195 3.03 17.41 9.26
CA ASN A 195 2.42 17.13 7.97
C ASN A 195 1.80 15.73 7.91
N LEU A 196 0.85 15.48 8.83
CA LEU A 196 0.10 14.23 8.89
C LEU A 196 -0.82 14.11 7.68
N ARG A 197 -0.47 13.27 6.74
CA ARG A 197 -1.26 13.00 5.53
C ARG A 197 -1.45 11.51 5.30
N ALA A 198 -2.49 11.19 4.56
CA ALA A 198 -2.76 9.81 4.16
C ALA A 198 -1.57 9.18 3.44
N LYS A 199 -1.21 7.97 3.83
CA LYS A 199 -0.16 7.17 3.21
C LYS A 199 -0.58 6.79 1.78
N SER A 200 0.26 7.05 0.79
CA SER A 200 -0.04 6.71 -0.60
C SER A 200 1.22 6.50 -1.43
N GLY A 201 1.12 5.65 -2.46
CA GLY A 201 2.23 5.40 -3.39
C GLY A 201 2.75 6.67 -4.06
N VAL A 202 1.88 7.63 -4.38
CA VAL A 202 2.30 8.92 -4.96
C VAL A 202 3.20 9.71 -4.00
N MET A 203 2.88 9.71 -2.70
CA MET A 203 3.73 10.33 -1.68
C MET A 203 5.07 9.63 -1.58
N ALA A 204 5.07 8.30 -1.54
CA ALA A 204 6.29 7.51 -1.46
C ALA A 204 7.24 7.79 -2.64
N VAL A 205 6.71 7.84 -3.87
CA VAL A 205 7.48 8.16 -5.08
C VAL A 205 8.14 9.53 -4.98
N ARG A 206 7.39 10.55 -4.57
CA ARG A 206 7.91 11.92 -4.45
C ARG A 206 8.90 12.09 -3.32
N GLN A 207 8.69 11.40 -2.21
CA GLN A 207 9.67 11.34 -1.14
C GLN A 207 10.96 10.68 -1.63
N GLY A 208 10.87 9.63 -2.45
CA GLY A 208 12.03 8.95 -3.02
C GLY A 208 12.92 9.86 -3.87
N GLU A 209 12.35 10.81 -4.61
CA GLU A 209 13.11 11.80 -5.38
C GLU A 209 13.93 12.72 -4.45
N VAL A 210 13.30 13.25 -3.40
CA VAL A 210 14.00 14.10 -2.41
C VAL A 210 15.01 13.30 -1.59
N LEU A 211 14.64 12.08 -1.21
CA LEU A 211 15.51 11.18 -0.47
C LEU A 211 16.82 10.89 -1.20
N LYS A 212 16.71 10.58 -2.50
CA LYS A 212 17.87 10.32 -3.35
C LYS A 212 18.85 11.50 -3.31
N GLU A 213 18.37 12.72 -3.57
CA GLU A 213 19.21 13.92 -3.57
C GLU A 213 19.78 14.18 -2.16
N ASN A 214 18.99 14.01 -1.10
CA ASN A 214 19.43 14.24 0.27
C ASN A 214 20.53 13.27 0.71
N ILE A 215 20.49 12.01 0.28
CA ILE A 215 21.58 11.06 0.54
C ILE A 215 22.89 11.55 -0.13
N PHE A 216 22.83 11.97 -1.40
CA PHE A 216 24.02 12.51 -2.09
C PHE A 216 24.52 13.80 -1.45
N PHE A 217 23.63 14.72 -1.06
CA PHE A 217 23.99 15.96 -0.42
C PHE A 217 24.61 15.71 0.97
N LYS A 218 24.09 14.74 1.72
CA LYS A 218 24.66 14.35 3.00
C LYS A 218 26.09 13.86 2.87
N LEU A 219 26.38 13.02 1.86
CA LEU A 219 27.74 12.53 1.56
C LEU A 219 28.71 13.64 1.14
N GLN A 220 28.20 14.73 0.57
CA GLN A 220 28.98 15.89 0.12
C GLN A 220 28.99 17.03 1.13
N ASN A 221 28.42 16.86 2.33
CA ASN A 221 28.24 17.90 3.34
C ASN A 221 27.50 19.15 2.83
N LYS A 222 26.56 18.94 1.87
CA LYS A 222 25.73 20.01 1.30
C LYS A 222 24.40 20.16 2.07
N PRO A 223 23.76 21.36 2.02
CA PRO A 223 22.45 21.58 2.59
C PRO A 223 21.40 20.61 2.00
N LEU A 224 20.57 20.01 2.86
CA LEU A 224 19.52 19.06 2.45
C LEU A 224 18.26 19.78 1.99
N LEU A 225 17.58 19.19 1.02
CA LEU A 225 16.30 19.65 0.49
C LEU A 225 15.15 19.31 1.42
N SER A 226 14.19 20.22 1.58
CA SER A 226 12.94 19.95 2.28
C SER A 226 11.89 19.36 1.35
N PHE A 227 11.28 18.26 1.77
CA PHE A 227 10.14 17.65 1.10
C PHE A 227 8.88 18.50 1.31
N LYS A 228 8.29 18.97 0.21
CA LYS A 228 7.03 19.73 0.21
C LYS A 228 5.90 18.88 -0.35
N PRO A 229 4.98 18.38 0.50
CA PRO A 229 3.85 17.58 0.03
C PRO A 229 2.90 18.36 -0.86
N GLN A 230 2.29 17.67 -1.82
CA GLN A 230 1.30 18.29 -2.71
C GLN A 230 0.04 18.70 -1.94
N LYS A 231 -0.54 19.82 -2.36
CA LYS A 231 -1.84 20.29 -1.87
C LYS A 231 -3.03 19.60 -2.58
N LYS A 232 -2.85 19.18 -3.83
CA LYS A 232 -3.90 18.56 -4.67
C LYS A 232 -3.49 17.16 -5.13
N TRP A 233 -4.43 16.26 -5.17
CA TRP A 233 -4.22 14.84 -5.47
C TRP A 233 -4.96 14.45 -6.73
N LEU A 234 -4.26 13.75 -7.60
CA LEU A 234 -4.85 13.01 -8.70
C LEU A 234 -5.05 11.56 -8.24
N TYR A 235 -6.30 11.10 -8.22
CA TYR A 235 -6.63 9.69 -8.07
C TYR A 235 -7.08 9.14 -9.40
N ILE A 236 -6.58 7.99 -9.78
CA ILE A 236 -7.08 7.26 -10.95
C ILE A 236 -7.44 5.86 -10.46
N ILE A 237 -8.72 5.67 -10.22
CA ILE A 237 -9.30 4.48 -9.59
C ILE A 237 -9.69 3.51 -10.70
N GLY A 238 -9.06 2.33 -10.73
CA GLY A 238 -9.40 1.27 -11.67
C GLY A 238 -10.82 0.75 -11.41
N THR A 239 -11.58 0.58 -12.48
CA THR A 239 -12.90 -0.06 -12.43
C THR A 239 -12.88 -1.33 -13.28
N TYR A 240 -14.00 -1.72 -13.87
CA TYR A 240 -14.10 -2.89 -14.73
C TYR A 240 -13.98 -2.54 -16.22
N ASN A 241 -13.76 -3.55 -17.09
CA ASN A 241 -13.74 -3.41 -18.55
C ASN A 241 -12.78 -2.33 -19.08
N GLN A 242 -11.55 -2.29 -18.50
CA GLN A 242 -10.53 -1.32 -18.88
C GLN A 242 -11.02 0.14 -18.81
N LYS A 243 -11.80 0.45 -17.77
CA LYS A 243 -12.22 1.80 -17.43
C LYS A 243 -11.61 2.20 -16.10
N ALA A 244 -11.51 3.52 -15.88
CA ALA A 244 -11.08 4.08 -14.60
C ALA A 244 -11.84 5.37 -14.33
N ILE A 245 -11.92 5.74 -13.05
CA ILE A 245 -12.41 7.04 -12.61
C ILE A 245 -11.19 7.90 -12.32
N LEU A 246 -11.06 9.01 -13.03
CA LEU A 246 -10.10 10.06 -12.73
C LEU A 246 -10.77 11.06 -11.81
N ASN A 247 -10.17 11.32 -10.65
CA ASN A 247 -10.59 12.34 -9.70
C ASN A 247 -9.45 13.32 -9.48
N TYR A 248 -9.68 14.57 -9.83
CA TYR A 248 -8.74 15.66 -9.57
C TYR A 248 -9.49 16.90 -9.08
N TYR A 249 -9.35 17.18 -7.80
CA TYR A 249 -10.02 18.29 -7.14
C TYR A 249 -11.55 18.25 -7.35
N PHE A 250 -12.13 19.18 -8.11
CA PHE A 250 -13.57 19.20 -8.43
C PHE A 250 -13.93 18.38 -9.68
N PHE A 251 -12.95 18.02 -10.50
CA PHE A 251 -13.20 17.33 -11.75
C PHE A 251 -13.13 15.82 -11.58
N SER A 252 -14.06 15.14 -12.20
CA SER A 252 -14.05 13.68 -12.30
C SER A 252 -14.51 13.25 -13.67
N PHE A 253 -13.86 12.22 -14.17
CA PHE A 253 -14.19 11.59 -15.43
C PHE A 253 -14.16 10.07 -15.27
N HIS A 254 -15.01 9.37 -16.00
CA HIS A 254 -15.02 7.91 -16.04
C HIS A 254 -14.97 7.42 -17.48
N GLY A 255 -14.04 6.53 -17.80
CA GLY A 255 -13.98 5.94 -19.12
C GLY A 255 -12.67 5.21 -19.44
N ARG A 256 -12.60 4.70 -20.68
CA ARG A 256 -11.41 3.98 -21.17
C ARG A 256 -10.18 4.88 -21.30
N TRP A 257 -10.35 6.15 -21.61
CA TRP A 257 -9.22 7.07 -21.70
C TRP A 257 -8.55 7.29 -20.32
N CYS A 258 -9.33 7.32 -19.24
CA CYS A 258 -8.80 7.39 -17.88
C CYS A 258 -7.95 6.14 -17.55
N TRP A 259 -8.40 4.96 -18.00
CA TRP A 259 -7.63 3.73 -17.87
C TRP A 259 -6.33 3.77 -18.68
N LYS A 260 -6.38 4.24 -19.91
CA LYS A 260 -5.18 4.43 -20.75
C LYS A 260 -4.18 5.38 -20.07
N LEU A 261 -4.67 6.48 -19.51
CA LEU A 261 -3.84 7.42 -18.76
C LEU A 261 -3.22 6.77 -17.52
N LYS A 262 -4.01 6.01 -16.73
CA LYS A 262 -3.49 5.24 -15.60
C LYS A 262 -2.37 4.31 -16.05
N THR A 263 -2.64 3.49 -17.06
CA THR A 263 -1.67 2.52 -17.59
C THR A 263 -0.39 3.19 -18.10
N TYR A 264 -0.51 4.35 -18.74
CA TYR A 264 0.63 5.13 -19.20
C TYR A 264 1.49 5.63 -18.02
N ILE A 265 0.85 6.19 -16.98
CA ILE A 265 1.53 6.68 -15.79
C ILE A 265 2.24 5.54 -15.07
N ASP A 266 1.53 4.41 -14.85
CA ASP A 266 2.07 3.24 -14.16
C ASP A 266 3.25 2.63 -14.94
N LYS A 267 3.14 2.46 -16.27
CA LYS A 267 4.24 1.99 -17.11
C LYS A 267 5.44 2.94 -17.10
N LYS A 268 5.20 4.25 -17.21
CA LYS A 268 6.27 5.26 -17.15
C LYS A 268 7.00 5.21 -15.80
N PHE A 269 6.25 4.99 -14.70
CA PHE A 269 6.83 4.81 -13.38
C PHE A 269 7.67 3.55 -13.30
N ILE A 270 7.13 2.39 -13.68
CA ILE A 270 7.84 1.10 -13.66
C ILE A 270 9.11 1.17 -14.51
N ASN A 271 9.05 1.76 -15.70
CA ASN A 271 10.19 1.88 -16.60
C ASN A 271 11.36 2.71 -16.03
N ARG A 272 11.11 3.60 -15.06
CA ARG A 272 12.19 4.31 -14.36
C ARG A 272 13.03 3.40 -13.46
N PHE A 273 12.44 2.28 -13.00
CA PHE A 273 13.07 1.32 -12.09
C PHE A 273 13.40 -0.02 -12.75
N THR A 274 12.98 -0.23 -14.02
CA THR A 274 13.46 -1.35 -14.83
C THR A 274 14.80 -0.97 -15.43
N PHE A 275 15.88 -1.40 -14.79
CA PHE A 275 17.21 -1.26 -15.36
C PHE A 275 17.30 -2.14 -16.62
N PRO A 276 17.80 -1.62 -17.76
CA PRO A 276 18.32 -2.49 -18.80
C PRO A 276 19.42 -3.35 -18.19
N ASN A 277 19.55 -4.60 -18.62
CA ASN A 277 20.50 -5.59 -18.11
C ASN A 277 22.00 -5.21 -18.26
N LYS A 278 22.34 -3.95 -18.29
CA LYS A 278 23.70 -3.41 -18.29
C LYS A 278 23.88 -2.54 -17.06
N ILE A 279 24.70 -3.02 -16.16
CA ILE A 279 25.29 -2.25 -15.06
C ILE A 279 26.07 -1.10 -15.67
N LEU A 280 25.54 0.10 -15.62
CA LEU A 280 26.31 1.33 -15.88
C LEU A 280 27.11 1.62 -14.61
N MET A 281 28.32 1.07 -14.55
CA MET A 281 29.33 1.52 -13.62
C MET A 281 29.73 2.96 -13.99
N ARG A 282 29.09 3.95 -13.38
CA ARG A 282 29.73 5.28 -13.26
C ARG A 282 30.70 5.20 -12.09
N LYS A 283 31.95 5.45 -12.38
CA LYS A 283 33.10 5.47 -11.47
C LYS A 283 32.74 5.66 -10.00
N LYS A 284 33.03 4.66 -9.17
CA LYS A 284 33.07 4.67 -7.69
C LYS A 284 31.75 4.57 -6.90
N HIS A 285 30.63 4.09 -7.45
CA HIS A 285 29.46 3.78 -6.63
C HIS A 285 28.88 2.43 -7.01
N ILE A 286 28.75 1.53 -6.05
CA ILE A 286 28.10 0.23 -6.19
C ILE A 286 26.59 0.44 -6.18
N ILE A 287 25.92 0.09 -7.26
CA ILE A 287 24.45 0.00 -7.32
C ILE A 287 24.08 -1.48 -7.21
N ILE A 288 23.37 -1.84 -6.15
CA ILE A 288 22.91 -3.22 -5.93
C ILE A 288 21.61 -3.44 -6.71
N ASP A 289 21.58 -4.43 -7.59
CA ASP A 289 20.37 -4.87 -8.30
C ASP A 289 19.54 -5.82 -7.43
N TYR A 290 18.33 -5.42 -7.08
CA TYR A 290 17.43 -6.16 -6.20
C TYR A 290 16.71 -7.35 -6.86
N ARG A 291 16.95 -7.69 -8.12
CA ARG A 291 16.25 -8.77 -8.80
C ARG A 291 16.91 -10.14 -8.72
N ASN A 292 18.18 -10.18 -8.39
CA ASN A 292 18.89 -11.45 -8.23
C ASN A 292 19.84 -11.37 -7.04
N LYS A 293 19.54 -12.17 -6.02
CA LYS A 293 20.42 -12.65 -4.95
C LYS A 293 21.71 -11.84 -4.75
N ILE A 294 21.91 -11.42 -3.51
CA ILE A 294 23.18 -10.92 -2.98
C ILE A 294 24.36 -11.39 -3.85
N VAL A 295 24.88 -10.51 -4.67
CA VAL A 295 26.13 -10.74 -5.37
C VAL A 295 27.23 -10.27 -4.43
N ASP A 296 28.15 -11.19 -4.15
CA ASP A 296 29.29 -11.02 -3.28
C ASP A 296 30.01 -9.68 -3.46
N THR A 297 30.28 -9.05 -2.33
CA THR A 297 31.19 -7.93 -2.22
C THR A 297 32.55 -8.30 -2.77
N MET A 298 32.87 -7.89 -3.98
CA MET A 298 34.24 -7.86 -4.42
C MET A 298 34.96 -6.69 -3.77
N HIS A 299 35.89 -7.02 -2.90
CA HIS A 299 36.94 -6.13 -2.44
C HIS A 299 37.72 -5.67 -3.65
N CYS A 300 37.71 -4.38 -3.95
CA CYS A 300 38.78 -3.77 -4.75
C CYS A 300 39.77 -3.14 -3.78
N GLN A 301 40.86 -3.89 -3.50
CA GLN A 301 42.12 -3.31 -3.09
C GLN A 301 42.78 -2.70 -4.33
N GLY A 302 43.30 -1.48 -4.18
CA GLY A 302 44.06 -0.75 -5.16
C GLY A 302 43.80 0.75 -5.10
#